data_03042a04624403a3adde8b0c5a134f53
#
_entry.id   03042a04624403a3adde8b0c5a134f53
#
_cell.length_a   1.000
_cell.length_b   1.000
_cell.length_c   1.000
_cell.angle_alpha   90.00
_cell.angle_beta   90.00
_cell.angle_gamma   90.00
#
_symmetry.space_group_name_H-M   'P 1'
#
loop_
_entity.id
_entity.type
_entity.pdbx_description
1 polymer ?
#
loop_
_entity_poly.entity_id
_entity_poly.type
_entity_poly.pdbx_seq_one_letter_code
_entity_poly.pdbx_strand_id
1 'polypeptide(L)' 'MKKILIIGSGAMGAAFSIPLIENNHKVTLSEPYNLKLLKKLSLKKKFHPALKINLPKKLVIQKFSSDILSFKWDLIVIA' A
#
# COMPACT_ATOMS: atom_id res chain seq x y z
N MET A 1 -5.01 3.87 16.64
CA MET A 1 -4.62 3.17 15.41
C MET A 1 -5.77 3.20 14.40
N LYS A 2 -5.52 3.66 13.20
CA LYS A 2 -6.52 3.70 12.13
C LYS A 2 -6.22 2.63 11.10
N LYS A 3 -7.26 2.15 10.43
CA LYS A 3 -7.15 1.25 9.27
C LYS A 3 -7.26 2.08 8.00
N ILE A 4 -6.19 2.11 7.22
CA ILE A 4 -6.08 2.99 6.06
C ILE A 4 -5.86 2.16 4.82
N LEU A 5 -6.67 2.40 3.80
CA LEU A 5 -6.52 1.80 2.49
C LEU A 5 -5.98 2.86 1.52
N ILE A 6 -4.88 2.54 0.85
CA ILE A 6 -4.36 3.38 -0.23
C ILE A 6 -4.58 2.63 -1.54
N ILE A 7 -5.27 3.25 -2.48
CA ILE A 7 -5.51 2.69 -3.80
C ILE A 7 -4.55 3.34 -4.78
N GLY A 8 -3.62 2.55 -5.29
CA GLY A 8 -2.56 3.01 -6.18
C GLY A 8 -1.20 2.88 -5.51
N SER A 9 -0.34 2.03 -6.08
CA SER A 9 0.96 1.69 -5.49
C SER A 9 2.15 2.38 -6.19
N GLY A 10 1.89 3.36 -7.05
CA GLY A 10 2.94 4.17 -7.64
C GLY A 10 3.71 4.95 -6.59
N ALA A 11 4.66 5.78 -7.03
CA ALA A 11 5.56 6.49 -6.11
C ALA A 11 4.80 7.30 -5.05
N MET A 12 3.73 8.00 -5.45
CA MET A 12 2.97 8.83 -4.52
C MET A 12 2.26 8.00 -3.44
N GLY A 13 1.54 6.96 -3.84
CA GLY A 13 0.82 6.11 -2.88
C GLY A 13 1.78 5.40 -1.94
N ALA A 14 2.86 4.84 -2.48
CA ALA A 14 3.86 4.15 -1.68
C ALA A 14 4.56 5.11 -0.70
N ALA A 15 4.95 6.30 -1.15
CA ALA A 15 5.58 7.29 -0.27
C ALA A 15 4.64 7.73 0.84
N PHE A 16 3.35 7.91 0.53
CA PHE A 16 2.35 8.31 1.52
C PHE A 16 2.17 7.26 2.61
N SER A 17 2.37 5.98 2.29
CA SER A 17 2.21 4.90 3.27
C SER A 17 3.24 4.94 4.39
N ILE A 18 4.43 5.47 4.13
CA ILE A 18 5.55 5.42 5.07
C ILE A 18 5.24 6.16 6.39
N PRO A 19 4.89 7.47 6.36
CA PRO A 19 4.61 8.17 7.61
C PRO A 19 3.39 7.59 8.35
N LEU A 20 2.43 7.01 7.62
CA LEU A 20 1.27 6.39 8.25
C LEU A 20 1.68 5.15 9.06
N ILE A 21 2.55 4.32 8.49
CA ILE A 21 3.08 3.15 9.21
C ILE A 21 3.92 3.61 10.40
N GLU A 22 4.74 4.65 10.23
CA GLU A 22 5.56 5.18 11.32
C GLU A 22 4.73 5.70 12.49
N ASN A 23 3.51 6.17 12.20
CA ASN A 23 2.57 6.62 13.21
C ASN A 23 1.66 5.48 13.71
N ASN A 24 2.05 4.24 13.50
CA ASN A 24 1.37 3.04 14.00
C ASN A 24 -0.02 2.78 13.43
N HIS A 25 -0.32 3.31 12.26
CA HIS A 25 -1.57 2.95 11.58
C HIS A 25 -1.42 1.63 10.83
N LYS A 26 -2.51 0.91 10.67
CA LYS A 26 -2.56 -0.27 9.80
C LYS A 26 -2.84 0.19 8.38
N VAL A 27 -1.90 -0.02 7.48
CA VAL A 27 -2.00 0.47 6.11
C VAL A 27 -1.97 -0.70 5.14
N THR A 28 -2.92 -0.70 4.23
CA THR A 28 -2.94 -1.59 3.07
C THR A 28 -2.75 -0.76 1.82
N LEU A 29 -1.75 -1.12 1.03
CA LEU A 29 -1.47 -0.51 -0.26
C LEU A 29 -1.99 -1.45 -1.33
N SER A 30 -3.00 -1.03 -2.07
CA SER A 30 -3.62 -1.86 -3.09
C SER A 30 -3.27 -1.33 -4.48
N GLU A 31 -3.11 -2.27 -5.43
CA GLU A 31 -2.75 -1.91 -6.80
C GLU A 31 -3.84 -2.41 -7.76
N PRO A 32 -4.54 -1.48 -8.44
CA PRO A 32 -5.61 -1.88 -9.36
C PRO A 32 -5.13 -2.30 -10.75
N TYR A 33 -4.00 -1.78 -11.24
CA TYR A 33 -3.64 -1.95 -12.64
C TYR A 33 -2.26 -2.54 -12.90
N ASN A 34 -1.25 -2.12 -12.15
CA ASN A 34 0.14 -2.47 -12.42
C ASN A 34 0.52 -3.78 -11.75
N LEU A 35 0.24 -4.90 -12.41
CA LEU A 35 0.49 -6.22 -11.85
C LEU A 35 1.98 -6.52 -11.69
N LYS A 36 2.85 -5.95 -12.53
CA LYS A 36 4.29 -6.12 -12.39
C LYS A 36 4.80 -5.48 -11.11
N LEU A 37 4.32 -4.27 -10.81
CA LEU A 37 4.67 -3.58 -9.58
C LEU A 37 4.12 -4.31 -8.38
N LEU A 38 2.88 -4.77 -8.45
CA LEU A 38 2.28 -5.56 -7.37
C LEU A 38 3.13 -6.78 -7.04
N LYS A 39 3.59 -7.49 -8.06
CA LYS A 39 4.46 -8.66 -7.87
C LYS A 39 5.74 -8.30 -7.14
N LYS A 40 6.40 -7.21 -7.56
CA LYS A 40 7.64 -6.75 -6.91
C LYS A 40 7.41 -6.37 -5.45
N LEU A 41 6.33 -5.65 -5.17
CA LEU A 41 6.02 -5.22 -3.80
C LEU A 41 5.57 -6.37 -2.91
N SER A 42 5.11 -7.47 -3.51
CA SER A 42 4.71 -8.67 -2.76
C SER A 42 5.90 -9.55 -2.38
N LEU A 43 7.09 -9.25 -2.87
CA LEU A 43 8.29 -9.96 -2.49
C LEU A 43 8.72 -9.54 -1.08
N LYS A 44 9.56 -10.37 -0.46
CA LYS A 44 9.96 -10.21 0.94
C LYS A 44 10.48 -8.82 1.28
N LYS A 45 11.28 -8.22 0.40
CA LYS A 45 11.91 -6.92 0.65
C LYS A 45 11.01 -5.74 0.34
N LYS A 46 9.92 -5.95 -0.39
CA LYS A 46 9.00 -4.88 -0.80
C LYS A 46 9.72 -3.69 -1.43
N PHE A 47 10.69 -3.95 -2.28
CA PHE A 47 11.48 -2.90 -2.92
C PHE A 47 10.63 -2.15 -3.95
N HIS A 48 10.51 -0.83 -3.78
CA HIS A 48 9.76 0.02 -4.72
C HIS A 48 10.73 0.63 -5.72
N PRO A 49 10.60 0.29 -7.02
CA PRO A 49 11.60 0.70 -8.01
C PRO A 49 11.65 2.21 -8.26
N ALA A 50 10.52 2.91 -8.17
CA ALA A 50 10.51 4.36 -8.37
C ALA A 50 11.10 5.12 -7.18
N LEU A 51 10.84 4.66 -5.97
CA LEU A 51 11.36 5.27 -4.75
C LEU A 51 12.77 4.77 -4.40
N LYS A 52 13.17 3.64 -4.96
CA LYS A 52 14.47 3.00 -4.72
C LYS A 52 14.71 2.70 -3.23
N ILE A 53 13.65 2.33 -2.54
CA ILE A 53 13.72 1.91 -1.13
C ILE A 53 12.85 0.69 -0.90
N ASN A 54 13.13 -0.02 0.18
CA ASN A 54 12.25 -1.09 0.66
C ASN A 54 11.15 -0.45 1.49
N LEU A 55 9.89 -0.82 1.20
CA LEU A 55 8.76 -0.33 1.97
C LEU A 55 8.70 -1.02 3.33
N PRO A 56 8.03 -0.42 4.33
CA PRO A 56 7.96 -1.01 5.67
C PRO A 56 7.38 -2.41 5.67
N LYS A 57 7.93 -3.29 6.52
CA LYS A 57 7.47 -4.68 6.62
C LYS A 57 6.00 -4.79 7.02
N LYS A 58 5.52 -3.88 7.84
CA LYS A 58 4.13 -3.87 8.32
C LYS A 58 3.12 -3.45 7.27
N LEU A 59 3.58 -2.85 6.17
CA LEU A 59 2.70 -2.46 5.08
C LEU A 59 2.15 -3.70 4.40
N VAL A 60 0.83 -3.79 4.32
CA VAL A 60 0.16 -4.88 3.60
C VAL A 60 0.05 -4.49 2.13
N ILE A 61 0.50 -5.38 1.25
CA ILE A 61 0.41 -5.20 -0.20
C ILE A 61 -0.68 -6.14 -0.71
N GLN A 62 -1.63 -5.60 -1.45
CA GLN A 62 -2.76 -6.39 -1.92
C GLN A 62 -3.23 -5.92 -3.30
N LYS A 63 -3.67 -6.87 -4.12
CA LYS A 63 -4.33 -6.53 -5.37
C LYS A 63 -5.67 -5.86 -5.06
N PHE A 64 -5.97 -4.77 -5.78
CA PHE A 64 -7.26 -4.13 -5.61
C PHE A 64 -8.37 -5.00 -6.22
N SER A 65 -9.45 -5.13 -5.49
CA SER A 65 -10.71 -5.70 -5.97
C SER A 65 -11.84 -4.99 -5.24
N SER A 66 -13.06 -5.05 -5.80
CA SER A 66 -14.20 -4.41 -5.16
C SER A 66 -14.47 -4.93 -3.75
N ASP A 67 -14.09 -6.19 -3.49
CA ASP A 67 -14.29 -6.80 -2.17
C ASP A 67 -13.50 -6.08 -1.08
N ILE A 68 -12.36 -5.48 -1.42
CA ILE A 68 -11.54 -4.78 -0.43
C ILE A 68 -12.31 -3.60 0.18
N LEU A 69 -13.23 -3.01 -0.57
CA LEU A 69 -14.03 -1.88 -0.11
C LEU A 69 -15.10 -2.28 0.90
N SER A 70 -15.41 -3.57 1.01
CA SER A 70 -16.40 -4.05 1.98
C SER A 70 -15.86 -4.11 3.40
N PHE A 71 -14.55 -4.04 3.59
CA PHE A 71 -13.96 -3.95 4.92
C PHE A 71 -14.15 -2.54 5.48
N LYS A 72 -14.14 -2.45 6.81
CA LYS A 72 -14.24 -1.15 7.47
C LYS A 72 -12.89 -0.44 7.44
N TRP A 73 -12.81 0.60 6.65
CA TRP A 73 -11.64 1.48 6.60
C TRP A 73 -11.94 2.79 7.30
N ASP A 74 -10.99 3.30 8.06
CA ASP A 74 -11.11 4.62 8.68
C ASP A 74 -10.82 5.72 7.66
N LEU A 75 -9.97 5.41 6.68
CA LEU A 75 -9.62 6.35 5.61
C LEU A 75 -9.29 5.57 4.35
N ILE A 76 -9.77 6.07 3.22
CA ILE A 76 -9.42 5.54 1.90
C ILE A 76 -8.75 6.66 1.12
N VAL A 77 -7.53 6.42 0.65
CA VAL A 77 -6.75 7.39 -0.13
C VAL A 77 -6.62 6.86 -1.55
N ILE A 78 -6.98 7.70 -2.51
CA ILE A 78 -6.81 7.39 -3.93
C ILE A 78 -5.60 8.16 -4.43
N ALA A 79 -4.58 7.42 -4.86
CA ALA A 79 -3.31 8.02 -5.27
C ALA A 79 -3.01 7.83 -6.74
#